data_e7afb2dede02a491e7dd1ba7c2ba8d39
#
_entry.id   e7afb2dede02a491e7dd1ba7c2ba8d39
#
_cell.length_a   1.000
_cell.length_b   1.000
_cell.length_c   1.000
_cell.angle_alpha   90.00
_cell.angle_beta   90.00
_cell.angle_gamma   90.00
#
_symmetry.space_group_name_H-M   'P 1'
#
loop_
_entity.id
_entity.type
_entity.pdbx_description
1 polymer ?
#
loop_
_entity_poly.entity_id
_entity_poly.type
_entity_poly.pdbx_seq_one_letter_code
_entity_poly.pdbx_strand_id
1 'polypeptide(L)'
;GAKGIQARIDDLPDKSEITYSNYKSFQQTVSALQADYNALPDKSQVSAAKLTAAAEQIQFFAAIDSVKTQIADLPTAVEITENPEAHRSKVEAAKTAYEALGISGQLYLKAAEVARLNEAVEALGGSISPDDVAAVQAFNDLVEAIGEKVSAGSKDAIVAARTAYENLTDAQKALVATAPDSYN
;
A
#
# COMPACT_ATOMS: atom_id res chain seq x y z
N GLY A 1 24.18 15.18 -20.80
CA GLY A 1 23.82 16.54 -20.43
C GLY A 1 22.33 16.71 -20.18
N ALA A 2 21.88 17.93 -19.91
CA ALA A 2 20.49 18.25 -19.57
C ALA A 2 19.46 17.76 -20.60
N LYS A 3 19.76 17.86 -21.90
CA LYS A 3 18.86 17.39 -22.97
C LYS A 3 18.63 15.88 -22.93
N GLY A 4 19.69 15.12 -22.68
CA GLY A 4 19.58 13.66 -22.58
C GLY A 4 18.76 13.23 -21.35
N ILE A 5 18.91 13.93 -20.24
CA ILE A 5 18.14 13.69 -19.02
C ILE A 5 16.67 14.06 -19.25
N GLN A 6 16.38 15.20 -19.88
CA GLN A 6 15.01 15.58 -20.19
C GLN A 6 14.32 14.55 -21.07
N ALA A 7 14.99 14.03 -22.10
CA ALA A 7 14.44 12.99 -22.96
C ALA A 7 14.11 11.72 -22.18
N ARG A 8 14.98 11.30 -21.27
CA ARG A 8 14.74 10.14 -20.42
C ARG A 8 13.57 10.37 -19.45
N ILE A 9 13.43 11.58 -18.92
CA ILE A 9 12.28 11.93 -18.07
C ILE A 9 10.98 11.88 -18.88
N ASP A 10 11.00 12.43 -20.09
CA ASP A 10 9.83 12.46 -20.95
C ASP A 10 9.37 11.05 -21.37
N ASP A 11 10.31 10.11 -21.46
CA ASP A 11 10.04 8.70 -21.77
C ASP A 11 9.49 7.88 -20.59
N LEU A 12 9.50 8.44 -19.38
CA LEU A 12 8.93 7.74 -18.23
C LEU A 12 7.42 7.53 -18.39
N PRO A 13 6.87 6.46 -17.80
CA PRO A 13 5.42 6.32 -17.73
C PRO A 13 4.82 7.45 -16.89
N ASP A 14 3.58 7.80 -17.17
CA ASP A 14 2.82 8.69 -16.30
C ASP A 14 2.60 8.02 -14.94
N LYS A 15 2.44 8.83 -13.90
CA LYS A 15 2.19 8.34 -12.54
C LYS A 15 1.05 7.31 -12.50
N SER A 16 -0.03 7.54 -13.27
CA SER A 16 -1.19 6.65 -13.34
C SER A 16 -0.88 5.27 -13.96
N GLU A 17 0.19 5.16 -14.73
CA GLU A 17 0.60 3.92 -15.36
C GLU A 17 1.51 3.07 -14.45
N ILE A 18 2.05 3.67 -13.37
CA ILE A 18 2.83 2.97 -12.36
C ILE A 18 1.87 2.44 -11.31
N THR A 19 1.75 1.13 -11.24
CA THR A 19 0.81 0.42 -10.36
C THR A 19 1.56 -0.42 -9.33
N TYR A 20 0.84 -0.91 -8.34
CA TYR A 20 1.42 -1.83 -7.36
C TYR A 20 1.98 -3.10 -8.02
N SER A 21 1.36 -3.56 -9.10
CA SER A 21 1.80 -4.78 -9.80
C SER A 21 3.06 -4.57 -10.66
N ASN A 22 3.34 -3.35 -11.11
CA ASN A 22 4.43 -3.10 -12.04
C ASN A 22 5.54 -2.16 -11.52
N TYR A 23 5.38 -1.55 -10.36
CA TYR A 23 6.31 -0.51 -9.89
C TYR A 23 7.77 -1.00 -9.81
N LYS A 24 7.99 -2.27 -9.49
CA LYS A 24 9.34 -2.85 -9.38
C LYS A 24 10.09 -2.81 -10.71
N SER A 25 9.38 -2.94 -11.82
CA SER A 25 9.99 -2.89 -13.15
C SER A 25 10.54 -1.50 -13.50
N PHE A 26 10.07 -0.46 -12.85
CA PHE A 26 10.52 0.92 -13.07
C PHE A 26 11.52 1.42 -12.02
N GLN A 27 11.67 0.70 -10.93
CA GLN A 27 12.45 1.14 -9.77
C GLN A 27 13.89 1.53 -10.13
N GLN A 28 14.60 0.67 -10.83
CA GLN A 28 15.99 0.90 -11.17
C GLN A 28 16.16 2.07 -12.15
N THR A 29 15.32 2.12 -13.16
CA THR A 29 15.34 3.20 -14.17
C THR A 29 15.12 4.57 -13.53
N VAL A 30 14.11 4.68 -12.67
CA VAL A 30 13.78 5.93 -11.99
C VAL A 30 14.89 6.32 -11.00
N SER A 31 15.41 5.37 -10.25
CA SER A 31 16.50 5.61 -9.30
C SER A 31 17.78 6.11 -10.00
N ALA A 32 18.17 5.46 -11.11
CA ALA A 32 19.31 5.87 -11.91
C ALA A 32 19.13 7.27 -12.51
N LEU A 33 17.94 7.53 -13.03
CA LEU A 33 17.62 8.84 -13.62
C LEU A 33 17.59 9.95 -12.56
N GLN A 34 17.10 9.66 -11.36
CA GLN A 34 17.14 10.59 -10.24
C GLN A 34 18.58 10.94 -9.84
N ALA A 35 19.46 9.95 -9.81
CA ALA A 35 20.88 10.17 -9.52
C ALA A 35 21.54 11.03 -10.60
N ASP A 36 21.28 10.76 -11.86
CA ASP A 36 21.81 11.53 -12.98
C ASP A 36 21.30 12.98 -12.98
N TYR A 37 20.01 13.15 -12.69
CA TYR A 37 19.41 14.48 -12.52
C TYR A 37 20.06 15.25 -11.37
N ASN A 38 20.24 14.59 -10.22
CA ASN A 38 20.85 15.23 -9.05
C ASN A 38 22.31 15.65 -9.31
N ALA A 39 23.01 14.92 -10.18
CA ALA A 39 24.40 15.20 -10.55
C ALA A 39 24.54 16.34 -11.57
N LEU A 40 23.46 16.84 -12.15
CA LEU A 40 23.54 17.96 -13.08
C LEU A 40 24.06 19.23 -12.39
N PRO A 41 25.07 19.89 -12.97
CA PRO A 41 25.55 21.17 -12.43
C PRO A 41 24.50 22.28 -12.49
N ASP A 42 23.68 22.25 -13.53
CA ASP A 42 22.57 23.20 -13.74
C ASP A 42 21.30 22.46 -14.10
N LYS A 43 20.28 22.61 -13.27
CA LYS A 43 18.99 21.95 -13.40
C LYS A 43 17.91 22.86 -14.01
N SER A 44 18.25 24.13 -14.27
CA SER A 44 17.28 25.15 -14.67
C SER A 44 16.56 24.85 -16.01
N GLN A 45 17.18 24.02 -16.86
CA GLN A 45 16.66 23.67 -18.17
C GLN A 45 15.91 22.34 -18.18
N VAL A 46 15.76 21.71 -17.02
CA VAL A 46 15.11 20.39 -16.90
C VAL A 46 13.85 20.50 -16.07
N SER A 47 12.73 20.04 -16.62
CA SER A 47 11.50 19.84 -15.87
C SER A 47 11.52 18.46 -15.21
N ALA A 48 11.60 18.43 -13.90
CA ALA A 48 11.69 17.19 -13.11
C ALA A 48 10.30 16.68 -12.66
N ALA A 49 9.21 17.35 -13.02
CA ALA A 49 7.88 17.02 -12.50
C ALA A 49 7.50 15.55 -12.71
N LYS A 50 7.70 15.03 -13.92
CA LYS A 50 7.37 13.63 -14.24
C LYS A 50 8.28 12.64 -13.50
N LEU A 51 9.56 12.97 -13.35
CA LEU A 51 10.50 12.15 -12.58
C LEU A 51 10.11 12.12 -11.09
N THR A 52 9.81 13.26 -10.50
CA THR A 52 9.38 13.36 -9.10
C THR A 52 8.10 12.57 -8.87
N ALA A 53 7.12 12.71 -9.76
CA ALA A 53 5.86 11.98 -9.65
C ALA A 53 6.07 10.46 -9.73
N ALA A 54 6.91 10.00 -10.66
CA ALA A 54 7.23 8.57 -10.79
C ALA A 54 7.95 8.04 -9.55
N ALA A 55 8.92 8.80 -9.03
CA ALA A 55 9.66 8.41 -7.82
C ALA A 55 8.76 8.31 -6.59
N GLU A 56 7.86 9.27 -6.42
CA GLU A 56 6.88 9.27 -5.31
C GLU A 56 5.95 8.07 -5.39
N GLN A 57 5.46 7.74 -6.59
CA GLN A 57 4.57 6.61 -6.79
C GLN A 57 5.26 5.28 -6.49
N ILE A 58 6.50 5.13 -6.95
CA ILE A 58 7.32 3.95 -6.65
C ILE A 58 7.57 3.84 -5.16
N GLN A 59 7.93 4.93 -4.50
CA GLN A 59 8.17 4.94 -3.06
C GLN A 59 6.92 4.57 -2.26
N PHE A 60 5.76 5.05 -2.69
CA PHE A 60 4.48 4.70 -2.09
C PHE A 60 4.26 3.17 -2.10
N PHE A 61 4.44 2.54 -3.25
CA PHE A 61 4.28 1.08 -3.36
C PHE A 61 5.39 0.30 -2.64
N ALA A 62 6.62 0.78 -2.68
CA ALA A 62 7.73 0.17 -1.97
C ALA A 62 7.51 0.19 -0.45
N ALA A 63 6.95 1.27 0.08
CA ALA A 63 6.60 1.38 1.50
C ALA A 63 5.53 0.36 1.91
N ILE A 64 4.55 0.08 1.04
CA ILE A 64 3.54 -0.95 1.27
C ILE A 64 4.19 -2.32 1.37
N ASP A 65 5.06 -2.68 0.43
CA ASP A 65 5.77 -3.95 0.46
C ASP A 65 6.69 -4.08 1.69
N SER A 66 7.31 -2.99 2.10
CA SER A 66 8.11 -2.95 3.33
C SER A 66 7.27 -3.28 4.57
N VAL A 67 6.07 -2.70 4.68
CA VAL A 67 5.14 -2.99 5.78
C VAL A 67 4.71 -4.46 5.75
N LYS A 68 4.36 -4.99 4.58
CA LYS A 68 3.99 -6.40 4.43
C LYS A 68 5.12 -7.33 4.92
N THR A 69 6.36 -7.02 4.57
CA THR A 69 7.53 -7.78 5.01
C THR A 69 7.70 -7.70 6.53
N GLN A 70 7.59 -6.50 7.11
CA GLN A 70 7.70 -6.31 8.55
C GLN A 70 6.63 -7.07 9.31
N ILE A 71 5.39 -7.10 8.80
CA ILE A 71 4.30 -7.87 9.40
C ILE A 71 4.59 -9.37 9.32
N ALA A 72 5.06 -9.85 8.16
CA ALA A 72 5.40 -11.27 7.98
C ALA A 72 6.52 -11.73 8.92
N ASP A 73 7.42 -10.83 9.29
CA ASP A 73 8.56 -11.11 10.18
C ASP A 73 8.22 -10.96 11.67
N LEU A 74 6.99 -10.57 12.02
CA LEU A 74 6.60 -10.39 13.41
C LEU A 74 6.63 -11.70 14.19
N PRO A 75 7.09 -11.66 15.46
CA PRO A 75 6.92 -12.80 16.37
C PRO A 75 5.44 -13.07 16.64
N THR A 76 5.12 -14.26 17.12
CA THR A 76 3.75 -14.60 17.50
C THR A 76 3.31 -13.82 18.74
N ALA A 77 1.99 -13.69 18.93
CA ALA A 77 1.44 -13.06 20.13
C ALA A 77 1.93 -13.75 21.42
N VAL A 78 2.06 -15.08 21.39
CA VAL A 78 2.58 -15.84 22.52
C VAL A 78 4.03 -15.47 22.83
N GLU A 79 4.89 -15.45 21.82
CA GLU A 79 6.29 -15.05 21.97
C GLU A 79 6.43 -13.63 22.53
N ILE A 80 5.60 -12.71 22.05
CA ILE A 80 5.58 -11.31 22.53
C ILE A 80 5.16 -11.26 24.00
N THR A 81 4.11 -11.99 24.37
CA THR A 81 3.60 -12.01 25.74
C THR A 81 4.62 -12.61 26.71
N GLU A 82 5.35 -13.64 26.27
CA GLU A 82 6.39 -14.29 27.11
C GLU A 82 7.60 -13.39 27.33
N ASN A 83 7.98 -12.58 26.32
CA ASN A 83 9.12 -11.68 26.44
C ASN A 83 8.88 -10.37 25.66
N PRO A 84 8.04 -9.47 26.22
CA PRO A 84 7.66 -8.23 25.52
C PRO A 84 8.86 -7.36 25.14
N GLU A 85 9.83 -7.25 26.02
CA GLU A 85 10.98 -6.35 25.81
C GLU A 85 11.89 -6.81 24.66
N ALA A 86 12.01 -8.12 24.44
CA ALA A 86 12.79 -8.67 23.34
C ALA A 86 12.17 -8.33 21.96
N HIS A 87 10.86 -8.11 21.91
CA HIS A 87 10.11 -7.96 20.66
C HIS A 87 9.50 -6.56 20.45
N ARG A 88 9.53 -5.71 21.45
CA ARG A 88 8.92 -4.37 21.43
C ARG A 88 9.34 -3.55 20.23
N SER A 89 10.64 -3.45 20.03
CA SER A 89 11.23 -2.64 18.94
C SER A 89 10.69 -3.03 17.58
N LYS A 90 10.61 -4.33 17.30
CA LYS A 90 10.15 -4.89 16.04
C LYS A 90 8.66 -4.64 15.79
N VAL A 91 7.86 -4.83 16.84
CA VAL A 91 6.41 -4.60 16.79
C VAL A 91 6.10 -3.11 16.61
N GLU A 92 6.75 -2.26 17.37
CA GLU A 92 6.55 -0.80 17.27
C GLU A 92 7.01 -0.26 15.91
N ALA A 93 8.10 -0.79 15.35
CA ALA A 93 8.54 -0.42 14.01
C ALA A 93 7.51 -0.77 12.93
N ALA A 94 6.92 -1.96 13.01
CA ALA A 94 5.88 -2.39 12.08
C ALA A 94 4.61 -1.52 12.22
N LYS A 95 4.21 -1.22 13.46
CA LYS A 95 3.08 -0.33 13.74
C LYS A 95 3.29 1.06 13.15
N THR A 96 4.46 1.66 13.41
CA THR A 96 4.80 2.99 12.91
C THR A 96 4.82 3.02 11.38
N ALA A 97 5.40 2.00 10.76
CA ALA A 97 5.44 1.90 9.30
C ALA A 97 4.04 1.73 8.70
N TYR A 98 3.17 0.95 9.34
CA TYR A 98 1.78 0.80 8.92
C TYR A 98 1.01 2.12 9.01
N GLU A 99 1.12 2.82 10.13
CA GLU A 99 0.46 4.12 10.34
C GLU A 99 0.96 5.17 9.34
N ALA A 100 2.25 5.15 9.00
CA ALA A 100 2.85 6.08 8.04
C ALA A 100 2.34 5.90 6.62
N LEU A 101 1.79 4.72 6.26
CA LEU A 101 1.19 4.51 4.93
C LEU A 101 -0.04 5.41 4.70
N GLY A 102 -0.73 5.79 5.77
CA GLY A 102 -2.04 6.42 5.66
C GLY A 102 -3.08 5.45 5.10
N ILE A 103 -4.33 5.91 5.03
CA ILE A 103 -5.44 5.07 4.60
C ILE A 103 -5.23 4.52 3.18
N SER A 104 -4.75 5.36 2.26
CA SER A 104 -4.53 4.96 0.86
C SER A 104 -3.58 3.77 0.72
N GLY A 105 -2.49 3.76 1.50
CA GLY A 105 -1.53 2.66 1.47
C GLY A 105 -2.00 1.43 2.26
N GLN A 106 -2.71 1.65 3.36
CA GLN A 106 -3.23 0.58 4.21
C GLN A 106 -4.23 -0.31 3.48
N LEU A 107 -4.98 0.23 2.52
CA LEU A 107 -5.94 -0.52 1.72
C LEU A 107 -5.30 -1.61 0.85
N TYR A 108 -3.99 -1.53 0.61
CA TYR A 108 -3.25 -2.58 -0.13
C TYR A 108 -2.92 -3.80 0.72
N LEU A 109 -3.09 -3.72 2.04
CA LEU A 109 -2.87 -4.86 2.92
C LEU A 109 -4.13 -5.73 2.97
N LYS A 110 -3.92 -7.03 3.11
CA LYS A 110 -5.02 -7.98 3.30
C LYS A 110 -5.50 -7.93 4.75
N ALA A 111 -6.76 -8.27 4.98
CA ALA A 111 -7.32 -8.33 6.32
C ALA A 111 -6.50 -9.20 7.27
N ALA A 112 -5.96 -10.33 6.77
CA ALA A 112 -5.11 -11.21 7.57
C ALA A 112 -3.80 -10.54 7.99
N GLU A 113 -3.21 -9.71 7.14
CA GLU A 113 -1.99 -8.97 7.47
C GLU A 113 -2.24 -7.92 8.55
N VAL A 114 -3.33 -7.18 8.42
CA VAL A 114 -3.73 -6.17 9.43
C VAL A 114 -4.05 -6.85 10.75
N ALA A 115 -4.77 -7.98 10.74
CA ALA A 115 -5.08 -8.77 11.94
C ALA A 115 -3.79 -9.26 12.62
N ARG A 116 -2.83 -9.72 11.85
CA ARG A 116 -1.52 -10.16 12.35
C ARG A 116 -0.79 -9.04 13.10
N LEU A 117 -0.75 -7.86 12.50
CA LEU A 117 -0.14 -6.68 13.15
C LEU A 117 -0.90 -6.31 14.42
N ASN A 118 -2.23 -6.30 14.36
CA ASN A 118 -3.07 -5.97 15.51
C ASN A 118 -2.84 -6.93 16.69
N GLU A 119 -2.76 -8.22 16.41
CA GLU A 119 -2.47 -9.24 17.46
C GLU A 119 -1.13 -8.97 18.13
N ALA A 120 -0.10 -8.63 17.36
CA ALA A 120 1.22 -8.31 17.91
C ALA A 120 1.19 -7.05 18.76
N VAL A 121 0.51 -6.01 18.29
CA VAL A 121 0.39 -4.74 19.03
C VAL A 121 -0.43 -4.92 20.32
N GLU A 122 -1.52 -5.67 20.27
CA GLU A 122 -2.34 -5.98 21.45
C GLU A 122 -1.55 -6.80 22.48
N ALA A 123 -0.68 -7.70 22.04
CA ALA A 123 0.19 -8.46 22.93
C ALA A 123 1.14 -7.57 23.73
N LEU A 124 1.47 -6.38 23.20
CA LEU A 124 2.21 -5.34 23.94
C LEU A 124 1.31 -4.41 24.76
N GLY A 125 -0.01 -4.57 24.70
CA GLY A 125 -0.97 -3.70 25.38
C GLY A 125 -1.42 -2.48 24.59
N GLY A 126 -1.10 -2.41 23.30
CA GLY A 126 -1.50 -1.31 22.41
C GLY A 126 -2.70 -1.62 21.52
N SER A 127 -2.97 -0.73 20.58
CA SER A 127 -3.97 -0.92 19.52
C SER A 127 -3.59 -0.15 18.28
N ILE A 128 -4.07 -0.62 17.10
CA ILE A 128 -3.78 0.05 15.82
C ILE A 128 -5.04 0.53 15.11
N SER A 129 -6.20 0.26 15.61
CA SER A 129 -7.39 0.22 14.78
C SER A 129 -7.94 1.58 14.36
N PRO A 130 -8.08 1.86 13.08
CA PRO A 130 -9.26 2.55 12.61
C PRO A 130 -10.28 1.53 12.09
N ASP A 131 -11.47 1.52 12.69
CA ASP A 131 -12.59 0.68 12.28
C ASP A 131 -12.95 0.88 10.79
N ASP A 132 -12.74 2.08 10.27
CA ASP A 132 -13.03 2.44 8.88
C ASP A 132 -12.17 1.65 7.89
N VAL A 133 -10.88 1.48 8.17
CA VAL A 133 -9.97 0.71 7.31
C VAL A 133 -10.36 -0.76 7.33
N ALA A 134 -10.68 -1.30 8.51
CA ALA A 134 -11.09 -2.69 8.64
C ALA A 134 -12.39 -2.97 7.87
N ALA A 135 -13.37 -2.05 7.94
CA ALA A 135 -14.63 -2.18 7.22
C ALA A 135 -14.44 -2.14 5.70
N VAL A 136 -13.61 -1.22 5.22
CA VAL A 136 -13.31 -1.09 3.78
C VAL A 136 -12.53 -2.30 3.30
N GLN A 137 -11.56 -2.80 4.09
CA GLN A 137 -10.79 -4.00 3.74
C GLN A 137 -11.67 -5.23 3.65
N ALA A 138 -12.60 -5.41 4.59
CA ALA A 138 -13.57 -6.51 4.55
C ALA A 138 -14.43 -6.46 3.29
N PHE A 139 -14.86 -5.27 2.86
CA PHE A 139 -15.58 -5.08 1.61
C PHE A 139 -14.71 -5.46 0.40
N ASN A 140 -13.47 -4.99 0.35
CA ASN A 140 -12.55 -5.31 -0.73
C ASN A 140 -12.27 -6.81 -0.83
N ASP A 141 -12.14 -7.50 0.30
CA ASP A 141 -11.95 -8.95 0.34
C ASP A 141 -13.16 -9.69 -0.24
N LEU A 142 -14.38 -9.21 0.02
CA LEU A 142 -15.60 -9.76 -0.58
C LEU A 142 -15.62 -9.58 -2.09
N VAL A 143 -15.21 -8.41 -2.59
CA VAL A 143 -15.11 -8.13 -4.03
C VAL A 143 -14.08 -9.04 -4.68
N GLU A 144 -12.93 -9.24 -4.07
CA GLU A 144 -11.88 -10.13 -4.57
C GLU A 144 -12.38 -11.58 -4.63
N ALA A 145 -13.14 -12.03 -3.62
CA ALA A 145 -13.69 -13.39 -3.56
C ALA A 145 -14.69 -13.68 -4.67
N ILE A 146 -15.36 -12.66 -5.24
CA ILE A 146 -16.25 -12.82 -6.39
C ILE A 146 -15.45 -13.28 -7.62
N GLY A 147 -14.19 -12.86 -7.73
CA GLY A 147 -13.26 -13.27 -8.77
C GLY A 147 -13.63 -12.74 -10.16
N GLU A 148 -12.84 -13.16 -11.15
CA GLU A 148 -13.02 -12.74 -12.54
C GLU A 148 -14.12 -13.51 -13.28
N LYS A 149 -14.56 -14.64 -12.73
CA LYS A 149 -15.55 -15.51 -13.37
C LYS A 149 -16.91 -15.36 -12.72
N VAL A 150 -17.81 -14.71 -13.41
CA VAL A 150 -19.23 -14.68 -13.01
C VAL A 150 -19.84 -16.04 -13.35
N SER A 151 -20.28 -16.74 -12.31
CA SER A 151 -20.97 -18.04 -12.43
C SER A 151 -22.30 -17.98 -11.67
N ALA A 152 -23.11 -19.04 -11.79
CA ALA A 152 -24.36 -19.14 -11.03
C ALA A 152 -24.17 -19.00 -9.51
N GLY A 153 -23.03 -19.47 -8.99
CA GLY A 153 -22.70 -19.31 -7.57
C GLY A 153 -22.23 -17.91 -7.18
N SER A 154 -21.91 -17.06 -8.13
CA SER A 154 -21.45 -15.70 -7.86
C SER A 154 -22.57 -14.76 -7.40
N LYS A 155 -23.83 -15.12 -7.64
CA LYS A 155 -24.97 -14.29 -7.27
C LYS A 155 -24.98 -13.97 -5.77
N ASP A 156 -24.81 -14.98 -4.94
CA ASP A 156 -24.83 -14.79 -3.49
C ASP A 156 -23.64 -13.96 -3.01
N ALA A 157 -22.47 -14.17 -3.61
CA ALA A 157 -21.27 -13.37 -3.32
C ALA A 157 -21.46 -11.91 -3.72
N ILE A 158 -22.09 -11.64 -4.87
CA ILE A 158 -22.39 -10.29 -5.35
C ILE A 158 -23.39 -9.61 -4.42
N VAL A 159 -24.44 -10.31 -3.98
CA VAL A 159 -25.43 -9.77 -3.04
C VAL A 159 -24.75 -9.45 -1.70
N ALA A 160 -23.89 -10.33 -1.20
CA ALA A 160 -23.16 -10.09 0.04
C ALA A 160 -22.24 -8.86 -0.06
N ALA A 161 -21.52 -8.71 -1.16
CA ALA A 161 -20.67 -7.53 -1.39
C ALA A 161 -21.49 -6.24 -1.48
N ARG A 162 -22.62 -6.28 -2.16
CA ARG A 162 -23.53 -5.12 -2.25
C ARG A 162 -24.06 -4.73 -0.87
N THR A 163 -24.52 -5.69 -0.09
CA THR A 163 -25.03 -5.45 1.27
C THR A 163 -23.93 -4.86 2.15
N ALA A 164 -22.73 -5.39 2.09
CA ALA A 164 -21.58 -4.86 2.83
C ALA A 164 -21.27 -3.41 2.44
N TYR A 165 -21.32 -3.10 1.14
CA TYR A 165 -21.12 -1.74 0.64
C TYR A 165 -22.20 -0.78 1.15
N GLU A 166 -23.46 -1.18 1.05
CA GLU A 166 -24.61 -0.36 1.50
C GLU A 166 -24.54 -0.05 3.00
N ASN A 167 -23.96 -0.94 3.80
CA ASN A 167 -23.76 -0.75 5.23
C ASN A 167 -22.58 0.14 5.60
N LEU A 168 -21.72 0.49 4.64
CA LEU A 168 -20.63 1.42 4.89
C LEU A 168 -21.19 2.84 5.10
N THR A 169 -20.52 3.63 5.94
CA THR A 169 -20.78 5.07 6.05
C THR A 169 -20.36 5.79 4.77
N ASP A 170 -20.83 7.03 4.59
CA ASP A 170 -20.44 7.84 3.42
C ASP A 170 -18.93 8.06 3.36
N ALA A 171 -18.28 8.28 4.51
CA ALA A 171 -16.83 8.40 4.58
C ALA A 171 -16.11 7.12 4.15
N GLN A 172 -16.59 5.95 4.59
CA GLN A 172 -16.06 4.66 4.20
C GLN A 172 -16.27 4.37 2.72
N LYS A 173 -17.43 4.74 2.15
CA LYS A 173 -17.69 4.64 0.71
C LYS A 173 -16.73 5.50 -0.11
N ALA A 174 -16.38 6.68 0.38
CA ALA A 174 -15.40 7.54 -0.27
C ALA A 174 -14.01 6.87 -0.29
N LEU A 175 -13.63 6.14 0.75
CA LEU A 175 -12.38 5.38 0.80
C LEU A 175 -12.37 4.25 -0.23
N VAL A 176 -13.50 3.55 -0.41
CA VAL A 176 -13.63 2.51 -1.45
C VAL A 176 -13.44 3.10 -2.85
N ALA A 177 -14.00 4.29 -3.11
CA ALA A 177 -13.86 4.97 -4.40
C ALA A 177 -12.39 5.33 -4.73
N THR A 178 -11.53 5.46 -3.72
CA THR A 178 -10.10 5.73 -3.88
C THR A 178 -9.24 4.48 -3.73
N ALA A 179 -9.87 3.30 -3.57
CA ALA A 179 -9.15 2.04 -3.39
C ALA A 179 -8.32 1.67 -4.63
N PRO A 180 -7.23 0.92 -4.42
CA PRO A 180 -6.34 0.52 -5.52
C PRO A 180 -7.04 -0.31 -6.58
N ASP A 181 -6.65 -0.12 -7.84
CA ASP A 181 -7.17 -0.86 -9.00
C ASP A 181 -6.98 -2.38 -8.89
N SER A 182 -6.06 -2.86 -8.04
CA SER A 182 -5.84 -4.29 -7.81
C SER A 182 -7.06 -5.01 -7.22
N TYR A 183 -8.06 -4.27 -6.75
CA TYR A 183 -9.31 -4.81 -6.23
C TYR A 183 -10.48 -4.70 -7.21
N ASN A 184 -10.26 -4.11 -8.36
CA ASN A 184 -11.29 -3.93 -9.39
C ASN A 184 -11.20 -4.99 -10.47
#